data_d1dd3a0cb983f901aedaaf098a6ae011
#
_entry.id   d1dd3a0cb983f901aedaaf098a6ae011
#
_cell.length_a   1.000
_cell.length_b   1.000
_cell.length_c   1.000
_cell.angle_alpha   90.00
_cell.angle_beta   90.00
_cell.angle_gamma   90.00
#
_symmetry.space_group_name_H-M   'P 1'
#
loop_
_entity.id
_entity.type
_entity.pdbx_description
1 polymer ?
#
loop_
_entity_poly.entity_id
_entity_poly.type
_entity_poly.pdbx_seq_one_letter_code
_entity_poly.pdbx_strand_id
1 'polypeptide(L)'
;RRIYAIGDVIGGLQFTHVANYHASVVTKNALFRLPAKVNNDILPRVTFTDPELAQVGLTEEEARKKHGNIHVYRWPYSDNDRAQAERATDGFVKVITTKRGRVVGASMVGEHAGELIQMWSLAMHKGMNIGALASIVSPYPTLAEINKRAAINFYTPSLTNPLIRRVIGLARKLG
;
A
#
# COMPACT_ATOMS: atom_id res chain seq x y z
N ARG A 1 -33.80 13.44 -5.29
CA ARG A 1 -33.97 12.00 -5.53
C ARG A 1 -33.85 11.27 -4.19
N ARG A 2 -34.71 10.25 -3.98
CA ARG A 2 -34.78 9.50 -2.70
C ARG A 2 -34.34 8.03 -2.85
N ILE A 3 -33.87 7.62 -4.04
CA ILE A 3 -33.47 6.26 -4.35
C ILE A 3 -31.99 6.25 -4.69
N TYR A 4 -31.23 5.37 -4.07
CA TYR A 4 -29.80 5.16 -4.25
C TYR A 4 -29.55 3.70 -4.60
N ALA A 5 -28.58 3.42 -5.48
CA ALA A 5 -28.09 2.08 -5.77
C ALA A 5 -26.64 1.96 -5.28
N ILE A 6 -26.29 0.87 -4.60
CA ILE A 6 -24.98 0.61 -4.02
C ILE A 6 -24.58 -0.85 -4.16
N GLY A 7 -23.30 -1.15 -4.01
CA GLY A 7 -22.77 -2.52 -4.07
C GLY A 7 -22.86 -3.13 -5.46
N ASP A 8 -23.02 -4.43 -5.53
CA ASP A 8 -22.89 -5.23 -6.75
C ASP A 8 -23.85 -4.81 -7.87
N VAL A 9 -25.02 -4.32 -7.51
CA VAL A 9 -26.07 -3.90 -8.48
C VAL A 9 -25.63 -2.74 -9.39
N ILE A 10 -24.64 -1.94 -8.97
CA ILE A 10 -24.10 -0.84 -9.78
C ILE A 10 -22.89 -1.23 -10.62
N GLY A 11 -22.45 -2.49 -10.52
CA GLY A 11 -21.25 -2.99 -11.18
C GLY A 11 -19.95 -2.53 -10.53
N GLY A 12 -18.82 -2.75 -11.20
CA GLY A 12 -17.49 -2.40 -10.69
C GLY A 12 -16.93 -3.45 -9.74
N LEU A 13 -16.35 -3.01 -8.61
CA LEU A 13 -15.78 -3.90 -7.60
C LEU A 13 -16.89 -4.54 -6.76
N GLN A 14 -17.10 -5.84 -6.96
CA GLN A 14 -18.17 -6.62 -6.32
C GLN A 14 -17.66 -7.33 -5.07
N PHE A 15 -17.47 -6.56 -3.98
CA PHE A 15 -17.02 -7.04 -2.69
C PHE A 15 -17.91 -6.50 -1.56
N THR A 16 -18.14 -7.31 -0.54
CA THR A 16 -18.95 -6.92 0.63
C THR A 16 -18.47 -5.62 1.29
N HIS A 17 -17.17 -5.44 1.45
CA HIS A 17 -16.60 -4.22 2.03
C HIS A 17 -16.78 -2.99 1.12
N VAL A 18 -16.87 -3.16 -0.19
CA VAL A 18 -17.19 -2.07 -1.13
C VAL A 18 -18.65 -1.66 -0.98
N ALA A 19 -19.58 -2.61 -0.85
CA ALA A 19 -20.99 -2.31 -0.58
C ALA A 19 -21.16 -1.54 0.74
N ASN A 20 -20.46 -1.92 1.81
CA ASN A 20 -20.44 -1.22 3.08
C ASN A 20 -19.86 0.20 2.97
N TYR A 21 -18.79 0.37 2.20
CA TYR A 21 -18.24 1.69 1.93
C TYR A 21 -19.23 2.58 1.17
N HIS A 22 -19.89 2.05 0.13
CA HIS A 22 -20.94 2.78 -0.59
C HIS A 22 -22.10 3.18 0.34
N ALA A 23 -22.52 2.28 1.25
CA ALA A 23 -23.56 2.58 2.24
C ALA A 23 -23.16 3.76 3.12
N SER A 24 -21.91 3.80 3.59
CA SER A 24 -21.43 4.95 4.40
C SER A 24 -21.41 6.26 3.61
N VAL A 25 -21.07 6.23 2.32
CA VAL A 25 -21.12 7.42 1.44
C VAL A 25 -22.56 7.90 1.26
N VAL A 26 -23.50 6.98 0.99
CA VAL A 26 -24.93 7.33 0.86
C VAL A 26 -25.49 7.89 2.16
N THR A 27 -25.16 7.27 3.31
CA THR A 27 -25.59 7.75 4.62
C THR A 27 -25.12 9.19 4.89
N LYS A 28 -23.85 9.49 4.61
CA LYS A 28 -23.32 10.87 4.74
C LYS A 28 -24.10 11.85 3.88
N ASN A 29 -24.34 11.50 2.60
CA ASN A 29 -25.02 12.39 1.66
C ASN A 29 -26.52 12.53 1.96
N ALA A 30 -27.21 11.41 2.22
CA ALA A 30 -28.67 11.39 2.33
C ALA A 30 -29.19 11.84 3.70
N LEU A 31 -28.55 11.41 4.79
CA LEU A 31 -28.99 11.71 6.14
C LEU A 31 -28.31 12.96 6.71
N PHE A 32 -26.99 13.05 6.59
CA PHE A 32 -26.23 14.14 7.20
C PHE A 32 -25.98 15.32 6.27
N ARG A 33 -26.36 15.21 4.98
CA ARG A 33 -26.12 16.24 3.95
C ARG A 33 -24.66 16.67 3.85
N LEU A 34 -23.74 15.77 4.22
CA LEU A 34 -22.31 15.97 4.10
C LEU A 34 -21.85 15.52 2.70
N PRO A 35 -21.15 16.36 1.91
CA PRO A 35 -20.70 15.97 0.59
C PRO A 35 -19.65 14.85 0.70
N ALA A 36 -19.99 13.69 0.19
CA ALA A 36 -19.09 12.53 0.12
C ALA A 36 -19.15 11.91 -1.28
N LYS A 37 -17.98 11.45 -1.77
CA LYS A 37 -17.83 10.76 -3.06
C LYS A 37 -17.14 9.43 -2.84
N VAL A 38 -17.50 8.44 -3.66
CA VAL A 38 -16.79 7.17 -3.74
C VAL A 38 -15.39 7.41 -4.32
N ASN A 39 -14.38 6.84 -3.67
CA ASN A 39 -13.00 6.80 -4.16
C ASN A 39 -12.59 5.34 -4.36
N ASN A 40 -12.57 4.88 -5.60
CA ASN A 40 -12.23 3.50 -5.93
C ASN A 40 -10.72 3.22 -5.81
N ASP A 41 -9.87 4.25 -5.87
CA ASP A 41 -8.41 4.10 -5.84
C ASP A 41 -7.90 3.57 -4.47
N ILE A 42 -8.73 3.63 -3.41
CA ILE A 42 -8.35 3.20 -2.05
C ILE A 42 -8.98 1.87 -1.62
N LEU A 43 -9.73 1.23 -2.51
CA LEU A 43 -10.47 0.00 -2.17
C LEU A 43 -9.55 -1.22 -2.34
N PRO A 44 -9.28 -1.98 -1.27
CA PRO A 44 -8.49 -3.20 -1.38
C PRO A 44 -9.31 -4.31 -2.04
N ARG A 45 -8.61 -5.23 -2.69
CA ARG A 45 -9.13 -6.45 -3.32
C ARG A 45 -8.32 -7.62 -2.82
N VAL A 46 -8.95 -8.69 -2.42
CA VAL A 46 -8.28 -9.92 -1.96
C VAL A 46 -8.88 -11.11 -2.67
N THR A 47 -8.02 -11.97 -3.19
CA THR A 47 -8.36 -13.29 -3.69
C THR A 47 -7.73 -14.30 -2.75
N PHE A 48 -8.56 -15.10 -2.09
CA PHE A 48 -8.16 -16.07 -1.07
C PHE A 48 -7.69 -17.39 -1.72
N THR A 49 -6.69 -17.28 -2.58
CA THR A 49 -5.89 -18.39 -3.06
C THR A 49 -4.87 -18.82 -2.02
N ASP A 50 -4.14 -19.89 -2.25
CA ASP A 50 -2.99 -20.31 -1.45
C ASP A 50 -1.75 -20.32 -2.35
N PRO A 51 -0.82 -19.35 -2.18
CA PRO A 51 -0.87 -18.15 -1.30
C PRO A 51 -1.90 -17.10 -1.73
N GLU A 52 -2.33 -16.26 -0.77
CA GLU A 52 -3.30 -15.17 -1.01
C GLU A 52 -2.75 -14.10 -1.96
N LEU A 53 -3.65 -13.50 -2.75
CA LEU A 53 -3.36 -12.33 -3.59
C LEU A 53 -4.16 -11.12 -3.10
N ALA A 54 -3.47 -10.06 -2.70
CA ALA A 54 -4.09 -8.81 -2.28
C ALA A 54 -3.57 -7.64 -3.11
N GLN A 55 -4.45 -6.65 -3.37
CA GLN A 55 -4.10 -5.44 -4.12
C GLN A 55 -4.92 -4.25 -3.62
N VAL A 56 -4.29 -3.07 -3.61
CA VAL A 56 -4.95 -1.78 -3.41
C VAL A 56 -4.35 -0.74 -4.36
N GLY A 57 -5.21 0.16 -4.88
CA GLY A 57 -4.77 1.23 -5.76
C GLY A 57 -4.46 0.80 -7.18
N LEU A 58 -3.56 1.54 -7.80
CA LEU A 58 -3.22 1.41 -9.20
C LEU A 58 -2.25 0.25 -9.44
N THR A 59 -2.44 -0.44 -10.56
CA THR A 59 -1.42 -1.31 -11.14
C THR A 59 -0.23 -0.47 -11.63
N GLU A 60 0.89 -1.13 -11.93
CA GLU A 60 2.08 -0.44 -12.45
C GLU A 60 1.78 0.27 -13.79
N GLU A 61 1.00 -0.37 -14.67
CA GLU A 61 0.61 0.20 -15.95
C GLU A 61 -0.29 1.43 -15.79
N GLU A 62 -1.32 1.34 -14.95
CA GLU A 62 -2.22 2.46 -14.64
C GLU A 62 -1.49 3.63 -13.97
N ALA A 63 -0.57 3.31 -13.05
CA ALA A 63 0.23 4.32 -12.37
C ALA A 63 1.16 5.05 -13.34
N ARG A 64 1.79 4.34 -14.31
CA ARG A 64 2.59 4.96 -15.38
C ARG A 64 1.74 5.85 -16.27
N LYS A 65 0.55 5.41 -16.65
CA LYS A 65 -0.39 6.22 -17.47
C LYS A 65 -0.83 7.48 -16.74
N LYS A 66 -1.13 7.38 -15.43
CA LYS A 66 -1.68 8.48 -14.63
C LYS A 66 -0.64 9.48 -14.12
N HIS A 67 0.57 9.00 -13.79
CA HIS A 67 1.60 9.79 -13.10
C HIS A 67 2.91 9.94 -13.88
N GLY A 68 3.07 9.25 -15.02
CA GLY A 68 4.30 9.23 -15.80
C GLY A 68 5.42 8.52 -15.04
N ASN A 69 6.32 9.30 -14.42
CA ASN A 69 7.44 8.76 -13.66
C ASN A 69 6.99 8.22 -12.30
N ILE A 70 7.16 6.93 -12.11
CA ILE A 70 6.87 6.20 -10.88
C ILE A 70 8.11 5.43 -10.40
N HIS A 71 8.11 5.04 -9.13
CA HIS A 71 9.04 4.07 -8.59
C HIS A 71 8.27 2.81 -8.16
N VAL A 72 8.91 1.65 -8.31
CA VAL A 72 8.38 0.36 -7.93
C VAL A 72 9.38 -0.31 -6.99
N TYR A 73 8.90 -0.66 -5.79
CA TYR A 73 9.69 -1.34 -4.76
C TYR A 73 9.12 -2.73 -4.56
N ARG A 74 10.01 -3.71 -4.36
CA ARG A 74 9.63 -5.10 -4.09
C ARG A 74 10.42 -5.62 -2.91
N TRP A 75 9.79 -6.51 -2.15
CA TRP A 75 10.44 -7.29 -1.11
C TRP A 75 9.86 -8.70 -1.09
N PRO A 76 10.69 -9.76 -1.18
CA PRO A 76 10.19 -11.13 -1.19
C PRO A 76 9.87 -11.60 0.24
N TYR A 77 8.97 -12.56 0.37
CA TYR A 77 8.69 -13.25 1.64
C TYR A 77 9.89 -14.06 2.12
N SER A 78 10.70 -14.60 1.21
CA SER A 78 11.92 -15.33 1.55
C SER A 78 12.94 -14.53 2.38
N ASP A 79 12.87 -13.21 2.36
CA ASP A 79 13.73 -12.31 3.14
C ASP A 79 13.03 -11.77 4.40
N ASN A 80 11.98 -12.47 4.87
CA ASN A 80 11.27 -12.17 6.11
C ASN A 80 11.45 -13.32 7.11
N ASP A 81 12.00 -13.03 8.28
CA ASP A 81 12.38 -14.04 9.27
C ASP A 81 11.18 -14.82 9.82
N ARG A 82 10.00 -14.19 9.92
CA ARG A 82 8.78 -14.88 10.32
C ARG A 82 8.29 -15.84 9.24
N ALA A 83 8.35 -15.44 7.97
CA ALA A 83 8.02 -16.30 6.84
C ALA A 83 8.96 -17.51 6.77
N GLN A 84 10.25 -17.32 7.04
CA GLN A 84 11.22 -18.40 7.14
C GLN A 84 10.88 -19.36 8.28
N ALA A 85 10.56 -18.85 9.47
CA ALA A 85 10.20 -19.68 10.62
C ALA A 85 8.93 -20.51 10.38
N GLU A 86 7.97 -19.98 9.63
CA GLU A 86 6.71 -20.64 9.27
C GLU A 86 6.80 -21.48 7.98
N ARG A 87 7.93 -21.42 7.26
CA ARG A 87 8.13 -22.02 5.93
C ARG A 87 7.13 -21.54 4.88
N ALA A 88 6.64 -20.32 5.03
CA ALA A 88 5.69 -19.65 4.14
C ALA A 88 6.42 -18.56 3.33
N THR A 89 7.45 -18.95 2.55
CA THR A 89 8.38 -18.05 1.89
C THR A 89 7.97 -17.64 0.49
N ASP A 90 6.87 -18.20 -0.03
CA ASP A 90 6.42 -17.92 -1.39
C ASP A 90 5.74 -16.55 -1.46
N GLY A 91 6.16 -15.76 -2.47
CA GLY A 91 5.53 -14.49 -2.75
C GLY A 91 6.40 -13.26 -2.48
N PHE A 92 5.76 -12.11 -2.58
CA PHE A 92 6.42 -10.80 -2.43
C PHE A 92 5.37 -9.70 -2.20
N VAL A 93 5.83 -8.57 -1.67
CA VAL A 93 5.13 -7.30 -1.73
C VAL A 93 5.71 -6.42 -2.83
N LYS A 94 4.85 -5.77 -3.61
CA LYS A 94 5.18 -4.75 -4.61
C LYS A 94 4.45 -3.46 -4.28
N VAL A 95 5.20 -2.36 -4.17
CA VAL A 95 4.68 -1.03 -3.84
C VAL A 95 5.01 -0.07 -4.95
N ILE A 96 4.05 0.75 -5.34
CA ILE A 96 4.16 1.75 -6.40
C ILE A 96 4.00 3.13 -5.81
N THR A 97 4.95 4.01 -6.12
CA THR A 97 4.90 5.41 -5.67
C THR A 97 5.06 6.37 -6.83
N THR A 98 4.58 7.59 -6.66
CA THR A 98 4.99 8.70 -7.51
C THR A 98 6.49 8.99 -7.31
N LYS A 99 7.09 9.78 -8.20
CA LYS A 99 8.48 10.24 -8.07
C LYS A 99 8.79 10.87 -6.69
N ARG A 100 7.80 11.49 -6.05
CA ARG A 100 7.94 12.14 -4.73
C ARG A 100 7.67 11.18 -3.56
N GLY A 101 7.50 9.88 -3.81
CA GLY A 101 7.28 8.88 -2.78
C GLY A 101 5.84 8.73 -2.27
N ARG A 102 4.84 9.42 -2.83
CA ARG A 102 3.43 9.20 -2.48
C ARG A 102 3.01 7.81 -2.94
N VAL A 103 2.46 7.00 -2.04
CA VAL A 103 1.96 5.65 -2.34
C VAL A 103 0.71 5.77 -3.22
N VAL A 104 0.70 5.06 -4.35
CA VAL A 104 -0.41 5.06 -5.32
C VAL A 104 -0.92 3.66 -5.67
N GLY A 105 -0.21 2.62 -5.26
CA GLY A 105 -0.63 1.24 -5.42
C GLY A 105 0.26 0.28 -4.64
N ALA A 106 -0.31 -0.85 -4.26
CA ALA A 106 0.41 -1.97 -3.68
C ALA A 106 -0.24 -3.29 -4.08
N SER A 107 0.57 -4.33 -4.26
CA SER A 107 0.13 -5.69 -4.51
C SER A 107 0.97 -6.64 -3.67
N MET A 108 0.35 -7.68 -3.13
CA MET A 108 1.00 -8.71 -2.34
C MET A 108 0.54 -10.08 -2.79
N VAL A 109 1.48 -11.01 -2.89
CA VAL A 109 1.21 -12.45 -2.98
C VAL A 109 1.94 -13.09 -1.81
N GLY A 110 1.27 -13.91 -1.01
CA GLY A 110 1.89 -14.57 0.13
C GLY A 110 0.92 -14.83 1.27
N GLU A 111 1.43 -15.46 2.30
CA GLU A 111 0.69 -15.77 3.51
C GLU A 111 0.14 -14.50 4.16
N HIS A 112 -1.17 -14.50 4.51
CA HIS A 112 -1.88 -13.38 5.11
C HIS A 112 -1.82 -12.05 4.32
N ALA A 113 -1.66 -12.10 2.99
CA ALA A 113 -1.58 -10.90 2.15
C ALA A 113 -2.83 -10.01 2.32
N GLY A 114 -4.02 -10.61 2.53
CA GLY A 114 -5.27 -9.89 2.76
C GLY A 114 -5.26 -9.03 4.02
N GLU A 115 -4.61 -9.49 5.08
CA GLU A 115 -4.43 -8.73 6.32
C GLU A 115 -3.31 -7.68 6.17
N LEU A 116 -2.21 -8.06 5.55
CA LEU A 116 -1.01 -7.21 5.44
C LEU A 116 -1.20 -6.03 4.50
N ILE A 117 -2.08 -6.13 3.48
CA ILE A 117 -2.38 -5.04 2.54
C ILE A 117 -3.01 -3.82 3.21
N GLN A 118 -3.60 -3.97 4.40
CA GLN A 118 -4.28 -2.90 5.14
C GLN A 118 -3.35 -1.71 5.45
N MET A 119 -2.07 -1.94 5.69
CA MET A 119 -1.10 -0.87 5.91
C MET A 119 -1.00 0.04 4.68
N TRP A 120 -0.99 -0.52 3.48
CA TRP A 120 -0.96 0.23 2.22
C TRP A 120 -2.29 0.92 1.93
N SER A 121 -3.41 0.27 2.26
CA SER A 121 -4.75 0.89 2.18
C SER A 121 -4.82 2.15 3.06
N LEU A 122 -4.33 2.08 4.30
CA LEU A 122 -4.26 3.23 5.20
C LEU A 122 -3.36 4.33 4.64
N ALA A 123 -2.18 3.97 4.15
CA ALA A 123 -1.24 4.92 3.56
C ALA A 123 -1.86 5.67 2.37
N MET A 124 -2.56 4.97 1.49
CA MET A 124 -3.25 5.56 0.35
C MET A 124 -4.44 6.42 0.77
N HIS A 125 -5.26 5.94 1.73
CA HIS A 125 -6.39 6.69 2.25
C HIS A 125 -5.98 8.05 2.85
N LYS A 126 -4.82 8.09 3.50
CA LYS A 126 -4.24 9.29 4.10
C LYS A 126 -3.29 10.06 3.17
N GLY A 127 -3.06 9.57 1.94
CA GLY A 127 -2.13 10.20 1.01
C GLY A 127 -0.68 10.24 1.50
N MET A 128 -0.26 9.21 2.27
CA MET A 128 1.04 9.17 2.92
C MET A 128 2.19 9.02 1.92
N ASN A 129 3.36 9.49 2.33
CA ASN A 129 4.62 9.17 1.68
C ASN A 129 5.14 7.82 2.20
N ILE A 130 5.75 7.03 1.33
CA ILE A 130 6.33 5.72 1.67
C ILE A 130 7.35 5.81 2.80
N GLY A 131 8.04 6.94 2.94
CA GLY A 131 8.98 7.20 4.04
C GLY A 131 8.33 7.10 5.43
N ALA A 132 7.03 7.41 5.56
CA ALA A 132 6.31 7.24 6.81
C ALA A 132 6.25 5.76 7.23
N LEU A 133 6.05 4.85 6.26
CA LEU A 133 6.02 3.42 6.53
C LEU A 133 7.42 2.85 6.81
N ALA A 134 8.46 3.42 6.19
CA ALA A 134 9.85 3.04 6.47
C ALA A 134 10.28 3.38 7.90
N SER A 135 9.66 4.41 8.51
CA SER A 135 10.01 4.89 9.86
C SER A 135 9.22 4.24 11.01
N ILE A 136 8.18 3.44 10.72
CA ILE A 136 7.41 2.78 11.78
C ILE A 136 8.26 1.75 12.53
N VAL A 137 7.92 1.53 13.79
CA VAL A 137 8.45 0.40 14.56
C VAL A 137 7.54 -0.80 14.33
N SER A 138 8.06 -1.84 13.68
CA SER A 138 7.34 -3.10 13.46
C SER A 138 7.73 -4.09 14.55
N PRO A 139 6.75 -4.84 15.12
CA PRO A 139 7.07 -5.94 16.02
C PRO A 139 7.90 -7.01 15.30
N TYR A 140 8.84 -7.62 16.01
CA TYR A 140 9.73 -8.65 15.48
C TYR A 140 9.66 -9.95 16.30
N PRO A 141 9.59 -11.13 15.65
CA PRO A 141 9.43 -11.35 14.21
C PRO A 141 7.96 -11.38 13.79
N THR A 142 7.59 -10.65 12.73
CA THR A 142 6.24 -10.68 12.16
C THR A 142 6.25 -10.66 10.64
N LEU A 143 5.20 -11.18 10.00
CA LEU A 143 5.01 -11.04 8.56
C LEU A 143 4.81 -9.57 8.16
N ALA A 144 4.23 -8.75 9.03
CA ALA A 144 3.98 -7.33 8.76
C ALA A 144 5.27 -6.52 8.49
N GLU A 145 6.44 -6.99 8.99
CA GLU A 145 7.74 -6.36 8.72
C GLU A 145 8.07 -6.28 7.23
N ILE A 146 7.51 -7.16 6.39
CA ILE A 146 7.71 -7.13 4.93
C ILE A 146 7.32 -5.77 4.34
N ASN A 147 6.28 -5.13 4.86
CA ASN A 147 5.82 -3.83 4.40
C ASN A 147 6.84 -2.73 4.70
N LYS A 148 7.41 -2.74 5.92
CA LYS A 148 8.49 -1.82 6.31
C LYS A 148 9.74 -2.03 5.45
N ARG A 149 10.14 -3.29 5.20
CA ARG A 149 11.30 -3.63 4.37
C ARG A 149 11.13 -3.11 2.95
N ALA A 150 9.96 -3.32 2.34
CA ALA A 150 9.65 -2.74 1.03
C ALA A 150 9.72 -1.21 1.02
N ALA A 151 9.24 -0.56 2.10
CA ALA A 151 9.28 0.89 2.22
C ALA A 151 10.71 1.44 2.39
N ILE A 152 11.60 0.74 3.09
CA ILE A 152 13.00 1.13 3.28
C ILE A 152 13.76 1.19 1.95
N ASN A 153 13.38 0.37 0.96
CA ASN A 153 13.98 0.40 -0.38
C ASN A 153 13.86 1.75 -1.09
N PHE A 154 12.93 2.60 -0.66
CA PHE A 154 12.85 3.99 -1.12
C PHE A 154 14.14 4.78 -0.87
N TYR A 155 14.85 4.49 0.21
CA TYR A 155 16.09 5.20 0.58
C TYR A 155 17.35 4.59 -0.03
N THR A 156 17.29 3.38 -0.57
CA THR A 156 18.48 2.68 -1.12
C THR A 156 19.26 3.52 -2.14
N PRO A 157 18.62 4.21 -3.12
CA PRO A 157 19.35 5.05 -4.05
C PRO A 157 20.08 6.23 -3.38
N SER A 158 19.57 6.70 -2.22
CA SER A 158 20.18 7.80 -1.48
C SER A 158 21.50 7.42 -0.82
N LEU A 159 21.65 6.14 -0.43
CA LEU A 159 22.87 5.66 0.23
C LEU A 159 24.07 5.63 -0.71
N THR A 160 23.84 5.52 -2.02
CA THR A 160 24.88 5.52 -3.06
C THR A 160 25.13 6.91 -3.65
N ASN A 161 24.31 7.90 -3.30
CA ASN A 161 24.42 9.27 -3.83
C ASN A 161 25.70 9.95 -3.32
N PRO A 162 26.62 10.40 -4.22
CA PRO A 162 27.87 11.03 -3.82
C PRO A 162 27.70 12.30 -2.97
N LEU A 163 26.66 13.09 -3.24
CA LEU A 163 26.37 14.31 -2.47
C LEU A 163 25.98 13.98 -1.02
N ILE A 164 25.11 12.97 -0.84
CA ILE A 164 24.68 12.52 0.50
C ILE A 164 25.89 11.97 1.27
N ARG A 165 26.75 11.19 0.61
CA ARG A 165 27.99 10.68 1.22
C ARG A 165 28.93 11.80 1.65
N ARG A 166 29.05 12.89 0.85
CA ARG A 166 29.85 14.08 1.22
C ARG A 166 29.25 14.78 2.45
N VAL A 167 27.93 14.99 2.49
CA VAL A 167 27.24 15.61 3.64
C VAL A 167 27.45 14.80 4.91
N ILE A 168 27.27 13.47 4.84
CA ILE A 168 27.53 12.57 5.96
C ILE A 168 29.01 12.65 6.40
N GLY A 169 29.95 12.68 5.44
CA GLY A 169 31.37 12.81 5.72
C GLY A 169 31.74 14.13 6.43
N LEU A 170 31.04 15.24 6.08
CA LEU A 170 31.20 16.52 6.77
C LEU A 170 30.58 16.47 8.18
N ALA A 171 29.37 15.92 8.34
CA ALA A 171 28.72 15.80 9.64
C ALA A 171 29.55 14.97 10.63
N ARG A 172 30.22 13.91 10.16
CA ARG A 172 31.12 13.08 11.00
C ARG A 172 32.37 13.83 11.50
N LYS A 173 32.74 14.96 10.89
CA LYS A 173 33.87 15.79 11.35
C LYS A 173 33.45 16.85 12.38
N LEU A 174 32.15 17.06 12.54
CA LEU A 174 31.58 18.09 13.42
C LEU A 174 31.08 17.51 14.76
N GLY A 175 31.05 16.20 14.93
CA GLY A 175 30.65 15.48 16.13
C GLY A 175 31.29 14.15 16.27
#